data_1042cbd058bb41aca9260835984fbd65
#
_entry.id   1042cbd058bb41aca9260835984fbd65
#
_cell.length_a   1.000
_cell.length_b   1.000
_cell.length_c   1.000
_cell.angle_alpha   90.00
_cell.angle_beta   90.00
_cell.angle_gamma   90.00
#
_symmetry.space_group_name_H-M   'P 1'
#
loop_
_entity.id
_entity.type
_entity.pdbx_description
1 polymer ?
#
loop_
_entity_poly.entity_id
_entity_poly.type
_entity_poly.pdbx_seq_one_letter_code
_entity_poly.pdbx_strand_id
1 'polypeptide(L)'
;MEILRLDGLCKQYPAFRLDNVSFSMEAGTIMGLIGRNGAGKTTTLKSMLHLVHPDAGKITICALDMDTDERAIRSRIGFVSGGASYYQRKRLRELTNVTKDFYPDWDSERYARLVRQFSLDESKRVCELSEGMKVKYQLAVAMSHKAELLILDEPTSGLDPVSRDELLDTFLTLCEQEGVSILFSTHITSDLDTCADTITYIQNGRVAVSEKKQALTGAYLSVQGPDAACGAALRGKLIGARSHKGELDALIRAEDA
;
A
#
# COMPACT_ATOMS: atom_id res chain seq x y z
N MET A 1 -4.56 15.11 10.86
CA MET A 1 -4.51 15.93 9.61
C MET A 1 -4.51 14.96 8.44
N GLU A 2 -5.33 15.23 7.41
CA GLU A 2 -5.41 14.35 6.25
C GLU A 2 -4.23 14.59 5.29
N ILE A 3 -3.54 13.51 4.89
CA ILE A 3 -2.40 13.55 3.96
C ILE A 3 -2.82 13.23 2.54
N LEU A 4 -3.86 12.40 2.37
CA LEU A 4 -4.37 11.92 1.10
C LEU A 4 -5.89 11.89 1.13
N ARG A 5 -6.53 12.36 0.06
CA ARG A 5 -7.97 12.20 -0.21
C ARG A 5 -8.20 11.91 -1.68
N LEU A 6 -9.01 10.91 -1.93
CA LEU A 6 -9.61 10.64 -3.24
C LEU A 6 -11.11 10.84 -3.14
N ASP A 7 -11.68 11.60 -4.07
CA ASP A 7 -13.11 11.86 -4.14
C ASP A 7 -13.62 11.47 -5.54
N GLY A 8 -14.40 10.39 -5.61
CA GLY A 8 -15.09 9.97 -6.82
C GLY A 8 -14.20 9.56 -7.99
N LEU A 9 -13.00 9.00 -7.72
CA LEU A 9 -12.06 8.66 -8.77
C LEU A 9 -12.64 7.61 -9.72
N CYS A 10 -12.66 7.93 -11.03
CA CYS A 10 -13.14 7.04 -12.08
C CYS A 10 -12.08 6.85 -13.17
N LYS A 11 -11.98 5.64 -13.71
CA LYS A 11 -11.18 5.34 -14.90
C LYS A 11 -11.78 4.19 -15.67
N GLN A 12 -12.07 4.43 -16.95
CA GLN A 12 -12.66 3.43 -17.84
C GLN A 12 -11.59 2.79 -18.73
N TYR A 13 -11.61 1.46 -18.80
CA TYR A 13 -10.89 0.63 -19.77
C TYR A 13 -11.89 -0.29 -20.48
N PRO A 14 -11.54 -0.88 -21.64
CA PRO A 14 -12.45 -1.77 -22.36
C PRO A 14 -12.99 -2.95 -21.52
N ALA A 15 -12.19 -3.51 -20.64
CA ALA A 15 -12.54 -4.69 -19.83
C ALA A 15 -12.63 -4.43 -18.32
N PHE A 16 -12.39 -3.19 -17.88
CA PHE A 16 -12.33 -2.84 -16.47
C PHE A 16 -12.68 -1.38 -16.20
N ARG A 17 -13.31 -1.08 -15.08
CA ARG A 17 -13.60 0.28 -14.65
C ARG A 17 -13.26 0.47 -13.17
N LEU A 18 -12.53 1.54 -12.85
CA LEU A 18 -12.60 2.16 -11.54
C LEU A 18 -13.87 3.01 -11.49
N ASP A 19 -14.68 2.83 -10.46
CA ASP A 19 -15.99 3.44 -10.38
C ASP A 19 -16.21 4.07 -9.00
N ASN A 20 -16.13 5.39 -8.96
CA ASN A 20 -16.36 6.21 -7.78
C ASN A 20 -15.51 5.82 -6.57
N VAL A 21 -14.20 5.60 -6.79
CA VAL A 21 -13.26 5.23 -5.71
C VAL A 21 -13.01 6.46 -4.85
N SER A 22 -13.41 6.38 -3.57
CA SER A 22 -13.27 7.46 -2.59
C SER A 22 -12.75 6.89 -1.27
N PHE A 23 -11.70 7.48 -0.73
CA PHE A 23 -11.16 7.21 0.61
C PHE A 23 -10.22 8.33 1.02
N SER A 24 -9.90 8.41 2.30
CA SER A 24 -8.90 9.35 2.83
C SER A 24 -7.97 8.68 3.83
N MET A 25 -6.80 9.29 4.04
CA MET A 25 -5.74 8.80 4.90
C MET A 25 -5.22 9.91 5.81
N GLU A 26 -5.05 9.61 7.07
CA GLU A 26 -4.45 10.52 8.05
C GLU A 26 -2.92 10.56 7.91
N ALA A 27 -2.32 11.72 8.18
CA ALA A 27 -0.86 11.86 8.20
C ALA A 27 -0.24 11.04 9.33
N GLY A 28 0.95 10.47 9.07
CA GLY A 28 1.67 9.66 10.04
C GLY A 28 0.99 8.33 10.36
N THR A 29 0.27 7.74 9.40
CA THR A 29 -0.35 6.43 9.53
C THR A 29 0.04 5.51 8.38
N ILE A 30 -0.21 4.22 8.55
CA ILE A 30 0.00 3.19 7.52
C ILE A 30 -1.36 2.70 7.03
N MET A 31 -1.64 2.87 5.74
CA MET A 31 -2.86 2.36 5.10
C MET A 31 -2.55 1.21 4.16
N GLY A 32 -3.22 0.09 4.36
CA GLY A 32 -3.20 -1.03 3.43
C GLY A 32 -4.34 -0.97 2.42
N LEU A 33 -4.00 -0.96 1.13
CA LEU A 33 -4.94 -1.06 0.01
C LEU A 33 -5.04 -2.52 -0.43
N ILE A 34 -6.04 -3.24 0.04
CA ILE A 34 -6.20 -4.67 -0.24
C ILE A 34 -7.24 -4.93 -1.32
N GLY A 35 -7.03 -6.01 -2.08
CA GLY A 35 -7.97 -6.51 -3.09
C GLY A 35 -7.34 -7.61 -3.93
N ARG A 36 -8.18 -8.40 -4.60
CA ARG A 36 -7.73 -9.45 -5.52
C ARG A 36 -6.96 -8.86 -6.70
N ASN A 37 -6.21 -9.71 -7.40
CA ASN A 37 -5.58 -9.30 -8.67
C ASN A 37 -6.66 -8.85 -9.66
N GLY A 38 -6.44 -7.71 -10.32
CA GLY A 38 -7.42 -7.08 -11.21
C GLY A 38 -8.52 -6.26 -10.51
N ALA A 39 -8.53 -6.16 -9.17
CA ALA A 39 -9.54 -5.37 -8.44
C ALA A 39 -9.43 -3.85 -8.65
N GLY A 40 -8.28 -3.35 -9.13
CA GLY A 40 -8.06 -1.93 -9.40
C GLY A 40 -6.99 -1.25 -8.54
N LYS A 41 -6.31 -1.97 -7.63
CA LYS A 41 -5.27 -1.40 -6.74
C LYS A 41 -4.22 -0.59 -7.49
N THR A 42 -3.46 -1.24 -8.39
CA THR A 42 -2.42 -0.58 -9.20
C THR A 42 -2.96 0.57 -10.05
N THR A 43 -4.18 0.44 -10.60
CA THR A 43 -4.81 1.52 -11.36
C THR A 43 -5.10 2.73 -10.47
N THR A 44 -5.62 2.50 -9.26
CA THR A 44 -5.85 3.56 -8.27
C THR A 44 -4.54 4.26 -7.92
N LEU A 45 -3.48 3.50 -7.57
CA LEU A 45 -2.16 4.08 -7.23
C LEU A 45 -1.56 4.87 -8.41
N LYS A 46 -1.63 4.33 -9.63
CA LYS A 46 -1.14 5.03 -10.83
C LYS A 46 -1.95 6.29 -11.14
N SER A 47 -3.25 6.28 -10.87
CA SER A 47 -4.09 7.48 -11.05
C SER A 47 -3.73 8.55 -10.02
N MET A 48 -3.47 8.17 -8.76
CA MET A 48 -3.00 9.10 -7.72
C MET A 48 -1.68 9.80 -8.09
N LEU A 49 -0.87 9.16 -8.92
CA LEU A 49 0.42 9.68 -9.38
C LEU A 49 0.34 10.36 -10.75
N HIS A 50 -0.86 10.51 -11.33
CA HIS A 50 -1.08 10.95 -12.72
C HIS A 50 -0.24 10.18 -13.77
N LEU A 51 0.22 8.97 -13.43
CA LEU A 51 0.76 8.02 -14.42
C LEU A 51 -0.35 7.44 -15.30
N VAL A 52 -1.58 7.49 -14.81
CA VAL A 52 -2.83 7.24 -15.51
C VAL A 52 -3.77 8.37 -15.17
N HIS A 53 -4.11 9.21 -16.14
CA HIS A 53 -5.07 10.30 -15.90
C HIS A 53 -6.46 9.73 -15.66
N PRO A 54 -7.12 10.08 -14.54
CA PRO A 54 -8.50 9.69 -14.26
C PRO A 54 -9.46 10.34 -15.28
N ASP A 55 -10.61 9.73 -15.48
CA ASP A 55 -11.66 10.29 -16.33
C ASP A 55 -12.61 11.22 -15.54
N ALA A 56 -12.64 11.05 -14.20
CA ALA A 56 -13.35 11.90 -13.26
C ALA A 56 -12.83 11.69 -11.84
N GLY A 57 -13.20 12.60 -10.95
CA GLY A 57 -12.82 12.57 -9.53
C GLY A 57 -11.73 13.57 -9.22
N LYS A 58 -11.42 13.70 -7.93
CA LYS A 58 -10.42 14.64 -7.43
C LYS A 58 -9.40 13.91 -6.56
N ILE A 59 -8.13 14.31 -6.65
CA ILE A 59 -7.03 13.77 -5.87
C ILE A 59 -6.37 14.93 -5.12
N THR A 60 -6.34 14.85 -3.80
CA THR A 60 -5.67 15.82 -2.94
C THR A 60 -4.58 15.11 -2.15
N ILE A 61 -3.34 15.57 -2.22
CA ILE A 61 -2.18 15.04 -1.49
C ILE A 61 -1.45 16.19 -0.80
N CYS A 62 -1.15 16.05 0.49
CA CYS A 62 -0.52 17.09 1.30
C CYS A 62 -1.27 18.45 1.22
N ALA A 63 -2.60 18.41 1.21
CA ALA A 63 -3.50 19.55 1.02
C ALA A 63 -3.36 20.28 -0.33
N LEU A 64 -2.70 19.69 -1.32
CA LEU A 64 -2.50 20.19 -2.68
C LEU A 64 -3.37 19.40 -3.66
N ASP A 65 -3.84 20.05 -4.71
CA ASP A 65 -4.65 19.43 -5.77
C ASP A 65 -3.73 18.84 -6.85
N MET A 66 -3.92 17.57 -7.20
CA MET A 66 -3.05 16.89 -8.15
C MET A 66 -3.14 17.48 -9.57
N ASP A 67 -4.26 18.08 -9.95
CA ASP A 67 -4.44 18.67 -11.28
C ASP A 67 -3.68 20.01 -11.43
N THR A 68 -3.52 20.77 -10.33
CA THR A 68 -2.88 22.09 -10.36
C THR A 68 -1.47 22.10 -9.79
N ASP A 69 -1.18 21.25 -8.83
CA ASP A 69 0.03 21.29 -8.02
C ASP A 69 0.92 20.04 -8.20
N GLU A 70 0.78 19.32 -9.31
CA GLU A 70 1.43 18.03 -9.58
C GLU A 70 2.93 18.03 -9.24
N ARG A 71 3.67 19.07 -9.65
CA ARG A 71 5.12 19.16 -9.39
C ARG A 71 5.44 19.25 -7.90
N ALA A 72 4.68 20.05 -7.16
CA ALA A 72 4.85 20.22 -5.71
C ALA A 72 4.51 18.92 -4.96
N ILE A 73 3.45 18.23 -5.38
CA ILE A 73 3.08 16.92 -4.84
C ILE A 73 4.17 15.90 -5.11
N ARG A 74 4.66 15.80 -6.36
CA ARG A 74 5.70 14.83 -6.75
C ARG A 74 7.00 14.99 -5.97
N SER A 75 7.35 16.18 -5.52
CA SER A 75 8.53 16.41 -4.67
C SER A 75 8.35 15.93 -3.22
N ARG A 76 7.10 15.71 -2.79
CA ARG A 76 6.73 15.32 -1.41
C ARG A 76 6.29 13.86 -1.29
N ILE A 77 6.22 13.14 -2.40
CA ILE A 77 5.81 11.72 -2.42
C ILE A 77 6.95 10.83 -2.89
N GLY A 78 7.05 9.63 -2.32
CA GLY A 78 7.90 8.55 -2.82
C GLY A 78 7.05 7.45 -3.43
N PHE A 79 7.38 7.01 -4.65
CA PHE A 79 6.73 5.86 -5.28
C PHE A 79 7.67 4.67 -5.35
N VAL A 80 7.19 3.54 -4.86
CA VAL A 80 7.91 2.26 -4.88
C VAL A 80 7.02 1.23 -5.56
N SER A 81 7.54 0.60 -6.62
CA SER A 81 6.81 -0.46 -7.31
C SER A 81 7.52 -1.79 -7.12
N GLY A 82 6.85 -2.74 -6.47
CA GLY A 82 7.32 -4.11 -6.35
C GLY A 82 7.41 -4.76 -7.75
N GLY A 83 8.55 -5.38 -8.05
CA GLY A 83 8.76 -6.07 -9.32
C GLY A 83 9.02 -5.18 -10.55
N ALA A 84 8.90 -3.86 -10.45
CA ALA A 84 9.26 -2.97 -11.55
C ALA A 84 10.75 -2.64 -11.49
N SER A 85 11.51 -3.19 -12.39
CA SER A 85 12.92 -2.89 -12.52
C SER A 85 13.18 -2.04 -13.75
N TYR A 86 13.20 -0.74 -13.56
CA TYR A 86 13.70 0.20 -14.56
C TYR A 86 15.22 0.16 -14.57
N TYR A 87 15.81 0.27 -15.76
CA TYR A 87 17.26 0.38 -15.91
C TYR A 87 18.10 -0.75 -15.30
N GLN A 88 17.68 -2.00 -15.45
CA GLN A 88 18.29 -3.20 -14.83
C GLN A 88 19.82 -3.28 -14.96
N ARG A 89 20.39 -2.76 -16.05
CA ARG A 89 21.83 -2.80 -16.34
C ARG A 89 22.62 -1.63 -15.74
N LYS A 90 21.92 -0.65 -15.13
CA LYS A 90 22.57 0.51 -14.49
C LYS A 90 22.95 0.18 -13.05
N ARG A 91 24.03 0.78 -12.58
CA ARG A 91 24.46 0.69 -11.18
C ARG A 91 23.62 1.62 -10.31
N LEU A 92 23.45 1.28 -9.04
CA LEU A 92 22.67 2.11 -8.10
C LEU A 92 23.22 3.54 -8.05
N ARG A 93 24.54 3.73 -7.94
CA ARG A 93 25.15 5.06 -7.91
C ARG A 93 24.87 5.89 -9.18
N GLU A 94 24.76 5.27 -10.35
CA GLU A 94 24.43 5.98 -11.59
C GLU A 94 22.98 6.48 -11.54
N LEU A 95 22.06 5.64 -11.08
CA LEU A 95 20.66 6.00 -10.94
C LEU A 95 20.46 7.08 -9.88
N THR A 96 21.09 6.93 -8.71
CA THR A 96 21.03 7.93 -7.65
C THR A 96 21.57 9.29 -8.12
N ASN A 97 22.69 9.30 -8.85
CA ASN A 97 23.28 10.55 -9.36
C ASN A 97 22.33 11.30 -10.31
N VAL A 98 21.58 10.57 -11.15
CA VAL A 98 20.57 11.18 -12.01
C VAL A 98 19.33 11.60 -11.21
N THR A 99 18.89 10.74 -10.29
CA THR A 99 17.65 10.99 -9.52
C THR A 99 17.76 12.22 -8.63
N LYS A 100 18.88 12.39 -7.92
CA LYS A 100 19.08 13.52 -7.00
C LYS A 100 18.94 14.90 -7.69
N ASP A 101 19.25 14.99 -8.99
CA ASP A 101 19.17 16.25 -9.74
C ASP A 101 17.71 16.71 -9.97
N PHE A 102 16.73 15.82 -9.79
CA PHE A 102 15.30 16.13 -9.86
C PHE A 102 14.72 16.65 -8.54
N TYR A 103 15.44 16.49 -7.42
CA TYR A 103 14.96 16.84 -6.08
C TYR A 103 15.82 17.93 -5.43
N PRO A 104 15.35 19.18 -5.40
CA PRO A 104 16.12 20.30 -4.81
C PRO A 104 16.50 20.09 -3.34
N ASP A 105 15.64 19.41 -2.59
CA ASP A 105 15.80 19.14 -1.15
C ASP A 105 16.49 17.80 -0.85
N TRP A 106 17.28 17.27 -1.81
CA TRP A 106 17.99 16.00 -1.64
C TRP A 106 18.99 16.04 -0.50
N ASP A 107 18.84 15.11 0.45
CA ASP A 107 19.73 14.92 1.60
C ASP A 107 20.72 13.76 1.33
N SER A 108 21.92 14.09 0.91
CA SER A 108 22.97 13.12 0.61
C SER A 108 23.49 12.38 1.85
N GLU A 109 23.45 12.99 3.05
CA GLU A 109 23.87 12.35 4.28
C GLU A 109 22.84 11.31 4.71
N ARG A 110 21.55 11.65 4.61
CA ARG A 110 20.47 10.72 4.86
C ARG A 110 20.52 9.53 3.90
N TYR A 111 20.73 9.79 2.62
CA TYR A 111 20.90 8.73 1.62
C TYR A 111 22.05 7.79 2.00
N ALA A 112 23.23 8.32 2.35
CA ALA A 112 24.37 7.52 2.74
C ALA A 112 24.12 6.69 4.03
N ARG A 113 23.34 7.24 4.99
CA ARG A 113 22.91 6.47 6.18
C ARG A 113 21.99 5.31 5.80
N LEU A 114 20.98 5.54 4.98
CA LEU A 114 20.02 4.52 4.55
C LEU A 114 20.68 3.43 3.71
N VAL A 115 21.62 3.78 2.82
CA VAL A 115 22.42 2.81 2.05
C VAL A 115 23.18 1.87 2.98
N ARG A 116 23.81 2.40 4.04
CA ARG A 116 24.50 1.57 5.05
C ARG A 116 23.52 0.73 5.86
N GLN A 117 22.42 1.33 6.34
CA GLN A 117 21.39 0.64 7.13
C GLN A 117 20.78 -0.54 6.37
N PHE A 118 20.50 -0.36 5.08
CA PHE A 118 19.94 -1.39 4.22
C PHE A 118 20.99 -2.31 3.58
N SER A 119 22.28 -2.15 3.94
CA SER A 119 23.39 -2.94 3.40
C SER A 119 23.43 -2.96 1.87
N LEU A 120 23.17 -1.82 1.24
CA LEU A 120 23.16 -1.67 -0.21
C LEU A 120 24.56 -1.40 -0.74
N ASP A 121 24.97 -2.15 -1.77
CA ASP A 121 26.20 -1.91 -2.52
C ASP A 121 25.90 -1.11 -3.78
N GLU A 122 26.23 0.17 -3.78
CA GLU A 122 25.96 1.08 -4.89
C GLU A 122 26.75 0.76 -6.18
N SER A 123 27.78 -0.11 -6.10
CA SER A 123 28.52 -0.58 -7.26
C SER A 123 27.76 -1.65 -8.05
N LYS A 124 26.79 -2.32 -7.43
CA LYS A 124 25.95 -3.34 -8.06
C LYS A 124 24.96 -2.72 -9.05
N ARG A 125 24.61 -3.53 -10.05
CA ARG A 125 23.52 -3.21 -10.99
C ARG A 125 22.18 -3.61 -10.39
N VAL A 126 21.09 -2.98 -10.85
CA VAL A 126 19.74 -3.31 -10.37
C VAL A 126 19.40 -4.81 -10.55
N CYS A 127 19.82 -5.42 -11.66
CA CYS A 127 19.61 -6.86 -11.92
C CYS A 127 20.36 -7.80 -10.96
N GLU A 128 21.36 -7.30 -10.22
CA GLU A 128 22.13 -8.08 -9.24
C GLU A 128 21.56 -8.01 -7.82
N LEU A 129 20.46 -7.25 -7.64
CA LEU A 129 19.77 -7.10 -6.36
C LEU A 129 18.64 -8.12 -6.21
N SER A 130 18.42 -8.61 -4.98
CA SER A 130 17.15 -9.28 -4.63
C SER A 130 15.97 -8.30 -4.72
N GLU A 131 14.75 -8.81 -4.81
CA GLU A 131 13.56 -7.94 -4.85
C GLU A 131 13.48 -7.06 -3.59
N GLY A 132 13.76 -7.60 -2.40
CA GLY A 132 13.81 -6.82 -1.16
C GLY A 132 14.87 -5.72 -1.19
N MET A 133 16.06 -5.98 -1.75
CA MET A 133 17.09 -4.94 -1.91
C MET A 133 16.65 -3.84 -2.88
N LYS A 134 15.91 -4.17 -3.94
CA LYS A 134 15.36 -3.19 -4.87
C LYS A 134 14.36 -2.27 -4.17
N VAL A 135 13.47 -2.82 -3.35
CA VAL A 135 12.51 -2.04 -2.55
C VAL A 135 13.25 -1.15 -1.54
N LYS A 136 14.22 -1.71 -0.79
CA LYS A 136 15.06 -0.95 0.16
C LYS A 136 15.80 0.20 -0.53
N TYR A 137 16.33 0.00 -1.73
CA TYR A 137 16.95 1.06 -2.51
C TYR A 137 15.96 2.17 -2.89
N GLN A 138 14.78 1.81 -3.39
CA GLN A 138 13.74 2.79 -3.72
C GLN A 138 13.28 3.58 -2.48
N LEU A 139 13.16 2.93 -1.32
CA LEU A 139 12.89 3.59 -0.04
C LEU A 139 14.01 4.56 0.33
N ALA A 140 15.29 4.14 0.21
CA ALA A 140 16.42 5.01 0.50
C ALA A 140 16.39 6.28 -0.36
N VAL A 141 16.06 6.16 -1.65
CA VAL A 141 15.90 7.28 -2.57
C VAL A 141 14.74 8.18 -2.15
N ALA A 142 13.55 7.61 -1.91
CA ALA A 142 12.35 8.36 -1.53
C ALA A 142 12.54 9.14 -0.22
N MET A 143 13.14 8.51 0.77
CA MET A 143 13.42 9.15 2.05
C MET A 143 14.47 10.25 1.97
N SER A 144 15.37 10.20 0.98
CA SER A 144 16.44 11.18 0.80
C SER A 144 15.97 12.49 0.18
N HIS A 145 14.79 12.52 -0.46
CA HIS A 145 14.15 13.76 -0.91
C HIS A 145 13.00 14.22 0.01
N LYS A 146 12.97 13.70 1.25
CA LYS A 146 12.01 14.11 2.30
C LYS A 146 10.54 13.82 1.94
N ALA A 147 10.29 12.67 1.33
CA ALA A 147 8.91 12.25 1.06
C ALA A 147 8.08 12.18 2.36
N GLU A 148 6.91 12.79 2.35
CA GLU A 148 5.94 12.79 3.46
C GLU A 148 4.92 11.66 3.32
N LEU A 149 4.69 11.19 2.08
CA LEU A 149 3.84 10.07 1.76
C LEU A 149 4.60 9.09 0.84
N LEU A 150 4.70 7.85 1.27
CA LEU A 150 5.17 6.74 0.45
C LEU A 150 3.99 5.99 -0.14
N ILE A 151 3.98 5.77 -1.45
CA ILE A 151 2.99 5.00 -2.17
C ILE A 151 3.69 3.77 -2.73
N LEU A 152 3.29 2.57 -2.28
CA LEU A 152 3.97 1.33 -2.64
C LEU A 152 3.00 0.36 -3.31
N ASP A 153 3.35 -0.11 -4.51
CA ASP A 153 2.55 -1.08 -5.24
C ASP A 153 3.15 -2.48 -5.09
N GLU A 154 2.44 -3.35 -4.32
CA GLU A 154 2.82 -4.74 -4.02
C GLU A 154 4.28 -4.88 -3.51
N PRO A 155 4.75 -4.09 -2.52
CA PRO A 155 6.16 -4.04 -2.12
C PRO A 155 6.69 -5.34 -1.51
N THR A 156 5.83 -6.17 -0.96
CA THR A 156 6.14 -7.45 -0.31
C THR A 156 6.04 -8.65 -1.25
N SER A 157 5.57 -8.43 -2.48
CA SER A 157 5.36 -9.50 -3.45
C SER A 157 6.68 -10.13 -3.89
N GLY A 158 6.75 -11.46 -3.83
CA GLY A 158 7.95 -12.21 -4.22
C GLY A 158 9.10 -12.18 -3.21
N LEU A 159 8.91 -11.58 -2.03
CA LEU A 159 9.88 -11.66 -0.94
C LEU A 159 9.74 -12.98 -0.17
N ASP A 160 10.89 -13.48 0.31
CA ASP A 160 10.88 -14.52 1.32
C ASP A 160 10.32 -13.99 2.67
N PRO A 161 9.85 -14.87 3.58
CA PRO A 161 9.23 -14.42 4.83
C PRO A 161 10.08 -13.48 5.66
N VAL A 162 11.38 -13.72 5.76
CA VAL A 162 12.30 -12.90 6.58
C VAL A 162 12.46 -11.52 5.99
N SER A 163 12.74 -11.43 4.67
CA SER A 163 12.86 -10.14 3.95
C SER A 163 11.56 -9.34 3.99
N ARG A 164 10.42 -10.02 4.02
CA ARG A 164 9.10 -9.41 4.12
C ARG A 164 8.88 -8.79 5.50
N ASP A 165 9.15 -9.53 6.57
CA ASP A 165 9.02 -9.04 7.94
C ASP A 165 9.94 -7.83 8.18
N GLU A 166 11.22 -7.91 7.75
CA GLU A 166 12.15 -6.78 7.81
C GLU A 166 11.64 -5.53 7.07
N LEU A 167 10.94 -5.71 5.94
CA LEU A 167 10.37 -4.58 5.19
C LEU A 167 9.19 -3.95 5.93
N LEU A 168 8.30 -4.77 6.51
CA LEU A 168 7.16 -4.28 7.30
C LEU A 168 7.64 -3.57 8.58
N ASP A 169 8.67 -4.08 9.26
CA ASP A 169 9.33 -3.40 10.38
C ASP A 169 9.94 -2.05 9.97
N THR A 170 10.48 -1.98 8.74
CA THR A 170 10.97 -0.73 8.18
C THR A 170 9.82 0.27 8.01
N PHE A 171 8.63 -0.16 7.56
CA PHE A 171 7.46 0.72 7.44
C PHE A 171 7.03 1.28 8.80
N LEU A 172 6.95 0.42 9.82
CA LEU A 172 6.64 0.85 11.19
C LEU A 172 7.65 1.89 11.69
N THR A 173 8.94 1.60 11.52
CA THR A 173 10.01 2.52 11.93
C THR A 173 9.90 3.89 11.25
N LEU A 174 9.68 3.94 9.93
CA LEU A 174 9.53 5.18 9.17
C LEU A 174 8.29 5.97 9.62
N CYS A 175 7.19 5.28 9.87
CA CYS A 175 5.95 5.90 10.33
C CYS A 175 6.09 6.46 11.75
N GLU A 176 6.53 5.63 12.71
CA GLU A 176 6.59 5.99 14.14
C GLU A 176 7.69 6.99 14.48
N GLN A 177 8.88 6.84 13.89
CA GLN A 177 10.03 7.66 14.23
C GLN A 177 10.19 8.90 13.37
N GLU A 178 9.72 8.86 12.12
CA GLU A 178 9.92 9.93 11.16
C GLU A 178 8.61 10.61 10.73
N GLY A 179 7.46 10.09 11.17
CA GLY A 179 6.14 10.64 10.85
C GLY A 179 5.72 10.48 9.38
N VAL A 180 6.38 9.58 8.64
CA VAL A 180 6.09 9.32 7.24
C VAL A 180 4.79 8.55 7.10
N SER A 181 3.92 9.00 6.21
CA SER A 181 2.68 8.28 5.90
C SER A 181 2.96 7.22 4.83
N ILE A 182 2.36 6.03 4.96
CA ILE A 182 2.64 4.92 4.04
C ILE A 182 1.32 4.32 3.53
N LEU A 183 1.11 4.39 2.22
CA LEU A 183 0.05 3.68 1.53
C LEU A 183 0.66 2.53 0.72
N PHE A 184 0.33 1.29 1.04
CA PHE A 184 0.81 0.16 0.28
C PHE A 184 -0.31 -0.75 -0.21
N SER A 185 -0.19 -1.22 -1.45
CA SER A 185 -1.10 -2.24 -1.96
C SER A 185 -0.58 -3.64 -1.65
N THR A 186 -1.48 -4.54 -1.32
CA THR A 186 -1.17 -5.96 -1.12
C THR A 186 -2.38 -6.84 -1.43
N HIS A 187 -2.13 -8.11 -1.68
CA HIS A 187 -3.15 -9.18 -1.68
C HIS A 187 -2.94 -10.15 -0.51
N ILE A 188 -1.99 -9.84 0.38
CA ILE A 188 -1.57 -10.67 1.51
C ILE A 188 -2.10 -10.04 2.80
N THR A 189 -3.08 -10.68 3.42
CA THR A 189 -3.76 -10.13 4.61
C THR A 189 -2.85 -10.00 5.82
N SER A 190 -1.88 -10.92 6.00
CA SER A 190 -0.95 -10.87 7.13
C SER A 190 -0.05 -9.62 7.14
N ASP A 191 0.20 -8.98 5.97
CA ASP A 191 0.91 -7.69 5.94
C ASP A 191 0.12 -6.59 6.67
N LEU A 192 -1.21 -6.61 6.49
CA LEU A 192 -2.12 -5.66 7.14
C LEU A 192 -2.17 -5.87 8.66
N ASP A 193 -2.17 -7.14 9.08
CA ASP A 193 -2.17 -7.47 10.50
C ASP A 193 -0.91 -6.94 11.20
N THR A 194 0.23 -6.99 10.51
CA THR A 194 1.52 -6.56 11.06
C THR A 194 1.61 -5.05 11.20
N CYS A 195 1.28 -4.27 10.17
CA CYS A 195 1.66 -2.85 10.19
C CYS A 195 0.54 -1.85 9.84
N ALA A 196 -0.63 -2.27 9.32
CA ALA A 196 -1.63 -1.31 8.89
C ALA A 196 -2.47 -0.75 10.07
N ASP A 197 -2.69 0.58 10.07
CA ASP A 197 -3.64 1.27 10.94
C ASP A 197 -5.04 1.30 10.34
N THR A 198 -5.09 1.49 9.01
CA THR A 198 -6.32 1.61 8.23
C THR A 198 -6.28 0.62 7.06
N ILE A 199 -7.42 0.03 6.75
CA ILE A 199 -7.58 -0.90 5.64
C ILE A 199 -8.62 -0.36 4.68
N THR A 200 -8.22 -0.23 3.41
CA THR A 200 -9.12 0.08 2.30
C THR A 200 -9.21 -1.14 1.38
N TYR A 201 -10.40 -1.74 1.30
CA TYR A 201 -10.66 -2.91 0.46
C TYR A 201 -11.30 -2.49 -0.86
N ILE A 202 -10.60 -2.77 -1.97
CA ILE A 202 -11.12 -2.56 -3.33
C ILE A 202 -11.59 -3.89 -3.92
N GLN A 203 -12.81 -3.89 -4.44
CA GLN A 203 -13.42 -5.02 -5.13
C GLN A 203 -14.11 -4.53 -6.42
N ASN A 204 -13.78 -5.16 -7.55
CA ASN A 204 -14.38 -4.85 -8.86
C ASN A 204 -14.38 -3.33 -9.19
N GLY A 205 -13.27 -2.67 -8.90
CA GLY A 205 -13.10 -1.24 -9.18
C GLY A 205 -13.81 -0.28 -8.24
N ARG A 206 -14.36 -0.75 -7.12
CA ARG A 206 -15.03 0.08 -6.11
C ARG A 206 -14.43 -0.15 -4.73
N VAL A 207 -14.48 0.86 -3.88
CA VAL A 207 -14.17 0.70 -2.45
C VAL A 207 -15.36 0.02 -1.78
N ALA A 208 -15.13 -1.16 -1.24
CA ALA A 208 -16.11 -1.91 -0.48
C ALA A 208 -16.12 -1.48 1.00
N VAL A 209 -14.94 -1.19 1.56
CA VAL A 209 -14.77 -0.68 2.92
C VAL A 209 -13.47 0.11 3.01
N SER A 210 -13.45 1.15 3.85
CA SER A 210 -12.26 1.92 4.21
C SER A 210 -12.38 2.35 5.67
N GLU A 211 -11.71 1.63 6.57
CA GLU A 211 -11.91 1.72 8.01
C GLU A 211 -10.61 1.51 8.78
N LYS A 212 -10.54 1.99 10.02
CA LYS A 212 -9.46 1.62 10.94
C LYS A 212 -9.47 0.12 11.18
N LYS A 213 -8.28 -0.52 11.16
CA LYS A 213 -8.13 -1.97 11.35
C LYS A 213 -8.86 -2.47 12.61
N GLN A 214 -8.73 -1.74 13.73
CA GLN A 214 -9.39 -2.10 14.99
C GLN A 214 -10.92 -2.10 14.88
N ALA A 215 -11.51 -1.13 14.17
CA ALA A 215 -12.95 -1.09 13.95
C ALA A 215 -13.41 -2.27 13.07
N LEU A 216 -12.65 -2.58 12.03
CA LEU A 216 -12.95 -3.67 11.11
C LEU A 216 -12.87 -5.04 11.79
N THR A 217 -11.82 -5.30 12.58
CA THR A 217 -11.65 -6.56 13.31
C THR A 217 -12.62 -6.68 14.46
N GLY A 218 -12.97 -5.58 15.15
CA GLY A 218 -13.96 -5.57 16.23
C GLY A 218 -15.42 -5.70 15.76
N ALA A 219 -15.69 -5.45 14.47
CA ALA A 219 -17.04 -5.54 13.91
C ALA A 219 -17.49 -6.99 13.62
N TYR A 220 -16.55 -7.95 13.62
CA TYR A 220 -16.83 -9.35 13.27
C TYR A 220 -16.22 -10.31 14.28
N LEU A 221 -16.92 -11.42 14.52
CA LEU A 221 -16.44 -12.54 15.32
C LEU A 221 -16.34 -13.81 14.45
N SER A 222 -15.30 -14.60 14.70
CA SER A 222 -15.16 -15.93 14.06
C SER A 222 -16.08 -16.93 14.78
N VAL A 223 -16.82 -17.69 13.99
CA VAL A 223 -17.70 -18.76 14.46
C VAL A 223 -17.16 -20.07 13.91
N GLN A 224 -16.75 -20.96 14.79
CA GLN A 224 -16.24 -22.29 14.44
C GLN A 224 -16.94 -23.36 15.28
N GLY A 225 -17.24 -24.51 14.66
CA GLY A 225 -17.84 -25.64 15.36
C GLY A 225 -18.51 -26.63 14.41
N PRO A 226 -19.12 -27.71 14.94
CA PRO A 226 -19.80 -28.71 14.14
C PRO A 226 -20.93 -28.09 13.31
N ASP A 227 -20.92 -28.31 11.99
CA ASP A 227 -21.92 -27.76 11.06
C ASP A 227 -23.37 -28.21 11.43
N ALA A 228 -23.51 -29.43 11.94
CA ALA A 228 -24.78 -29.98 12.40
C ALA A 228 -25.36 -29.24 13.64
N ALA A 229 -24.51 -28.55 14.42
CA ALA A 229 -24.94 -27.78 15.58
C ALA A 229 -25.43 -26.36 15.21
N CYS A 230 -25.17 -25.89 13.98
CA CYS A 230 -25.57 -24.58 13.51
C CYS A 230 -27.06 -24.53 13.17
N GLY A 231 -27.85 -23.96 14.09
CA GLY A 231 -29.29 -23.75 13.87
C GLY A 231 -29.60 -22.78 12.73
N ALA A 232 -30.79 -22.90 12.14
CA ALA A 232 -31.22 -22.08 11.00
C ALA A 232 -31.16 -20.56 11.29
N ALA A 233 -31.49 -20.15 12.49
CA ALA A 233 -31.46 -18.74 12.92
C ALA A 233 -30.03 -18.16 12.91
N LEU A 234 -29.05 -18.91 13.42
CA LEU A 234 -27.66 -18.52 13.40
C LEU A 234 -27.12 -18.53 11.97
N ARG A 235 -27.45 -19.58 11.20
CA ARG A 235 -26.99 -19.74 9.83
C ARG A 235 -27.36 -18.54 8.91
N GLY A 236 -28.54 -17.94 9.15
CA GLY A 236 -29.00 -16.74 8.44
C GLY A 236 -28.20 -15.47 8.72
N LYS A 237 -27.46 -15.44 9.82
CA LYS A 237 -26.59 -14.30 10.21
C LYS A 237 -25.11 -14.50 9.83
N LEU A 238 -24.73 -15.71 9.41
CA LEU A 238 -23.34 -16.03 9.07
C LEU A 238 -22.91 -15.41 7.76
N ILE A 239 -21.68 -14.92 7.74
CA ILE A 239 -21.02 -14.35 6.57
C ILE A 239 -19.90 -15.28 6.12
N GLY A 240 -19.89 -15.62 4.82
CA GLY A 240 -18.82 -16.41 4.22
C GLY A 240 -18.72 -17.83 4.75
N ALA A 241 -19.83 -18.40 5.26
CA ALA A 241 -19.88 -19.74 5.84
C ALA A 241 -19.33 -20.81 4.90
N ARG A 242 -18.39 -21.60 5.42
CA ARG A 242 -17.78 -22.75 4.73
C ARG A 242 -17.89 -23.97 5.63
N SER A 243 -18.29 -25.08 5.05
CA SER A 243 -18.28 -26.37 5.75
C SER A 243 -17.18 -27.26 5.15
N HIS A 244 -16.32 -27.78 5.99
CA HIS A 244 -15.27 -28.72 5.63
C HIS A 244 -15.21 -29.87 6.64
N LYS A 245 -15.34 -31.09 6.18
CA LYS A 245 -15.34 -32.33 7.01
C LYS A 245 -16.30 -32.27 8.21
N GLY A 246 -17.45 -31.59 8.06
CA GLY A 246 -18.45 -31.45 9.11
C GLY A 246 -18.20 -30.33 10.10
N GLU A 247 -17.14 -29.58 9.96
CA GLU A 247 -16.86 -28.36 10.70
C GLU A 247 -17.26 -27.13 9.90
N LEU A 248 -17.98 -26.22 10.54
CA LEU A 248 -18.36 -24.90 10.02
C LEU A 248 -17.31 -23.88 10.42
N ASP A 249 -16.93 -23.05 9.47
CA ASP A 249 -16.12 -21.84 9.68
C ASP A 249 -16.83 -20.66 9.01
N ALA A 250 -17.08 -19.60 9.75
CA ALA A 250 -17.82 -18.44 9.30
C ALA A 250 -17.48 -17.21 10.11
N LEU A 251 -17.93 -16.05 9.65
CA LEU A 251 -17.96 -14.82 10.43
C LEU A 251 -19.40 -14.46 10.81
N ILE A 252 -19.55 -13.74 11.92
CA ILE A 252 -20.80 -13.09 12.33
C ILE A 252 -20.49 -11.65 12.72
N ARG A 253 -21.42 -10.73 12.50
CA ARG A 253 -21.26 -9.38 13.03
C ARG A 253 -21.31 -9.43 14.55
N ALA A 254 -20.46 -8.63 15.21
CA ALA A 254 -20.41 -8.58 16.67
C ALA A 254 -21.76 -8.17 17.32
N GLU A 255 -22.55 -7.35 16.62
CA GLU A 255 -23.89 -6.93 17.02
C GLU A 255 -24.96 -8.03 16.90
N ASP A 256 -24.68 -9.10 16.17
CA ASP A 256 -25.57 -10.22 15.89
C ASP A 256 -25.25 -11.49 16.72
N ALA A 257 -24.12 -11.47 17.47
CA ALA A 257 -23.59 -12.62 18.22
C ALA A 257 -24.23 -12.82 19.65
#